data_816ae4297681da674474d32ceca7c8e1
#
_entry.id   816ae4297681da674474d32ceca7c8e1
#
_cell.length_a   1.000
_cell.length_b   1.000
_cell.length_c   1.000
_cell.angle_alpha   90.00
_cell.angle_beta   90.00
_cell.angle_gamma   90.00
#
_symmetry.space_group_name_H-M   'P 1'
#
loop_
_entity.id
_entity.type
_entity.pdbx_description
1 polymer ?
#
loop_
_entity_poly.entity_id
_entity_poly.type
_entity_poly.pdbx_seq_one_letter_code
_entity_poly.pdbx_strand_id
1 'polypeptide(L)'
;MNDVTFSVIVPTRGRKTILPALESITEQLEPGDEVIVRCNRDEDFGNSARQSMIERAKGTHLLFMDDDDQFARGALATMRAFAREHPGRIGIFRMRYLDGRLLWTEPVLRLRNVSSQMLCVPNVREKLGPWASPEYERVADYEFVRAAAELLSEPIFREEVVAHIRSDRRPLPRALKRLTTPLAELRHRASPRTRLRRALGRLP
;
A
#
# COMPACT_ATOMS: atom_id res chain seq x y z
N MET A 1 0.19 31.01 6.84
CA MET A 1 0.20 29.78 6.03
C MET A 1 0.21 28.62 7.00
N ASN A 2 -0.77 27.73 6.96
CA ASN A 2 -0.74 26.55 7.82
C ASN A 2 0.46 25.68 7.41
N ASP A 3 1.29 25.32 8.39
CA ASP A 3 2.45 24.46 8.13
C ASP A 3 1.98 23.10 7.63
N VAL A 4 2.61 22.59 6.56
CA VAL A 4 2.35 21.25 6.05
C VAL A 4 3.03 20.24 6.97
N THR A 5 2.24 19.39 7.59
CA THR A 5 2.70 18.28 8.43
C THR A 5 2.19 16.95 7.90
N PHE A 6 2.95 15.89 8.12
CA PHE A 6 2.64 14.55 7.63
C PHE A 6 2.24 13.59 8.74
N SER A 7 1.24 12.76 8.45
CA SER A 7 1.05 11.48 9.14
C SER A 7 1.44 10.36 8.18
N VAL A 8 2.55 9.70 8.47
CA VAL A 8 3.03 8.56 7.67
C VAL A 8 2.43 7.28 8.22
N ILE A 9 1.63 6.60 7.41
CA ILE A 9 0.82 5.42 7.76
C ILE A 9 1.58 4.15 7.37
N VAL A 10 1.94 3.30 8.34
CA VAL A 10 2.76 2.11 8.12
C VAL A 10 2.09 0.86 8.71
N PRO A 11 1.31 0.10 7.94
CA PRO A 11 0.85 -1.21 8.35
C PRO A 11 2.01 -2.20 8.33
N THR A 12 2.10 -3.09 9.31
CA THR A 12 3.18 -4.09 9.37
C THR A 12 2.67 -5.45 9.83
N ARG A 13 3.33 -6.51 9.36
CA ARG A 13 3.19 -7.87 9.88
C ARG A 13 4.31 -8.24 10.88
N GLY A 14 5.10 -7.27 11.33
CA GLY A 14 6.24 -7.49 12.21
C GLY A 14 7.45 -8.10 11.49
N ARG A 15 7.56 -7.92 10.17
CA ARG A 15 8.72 -8.36 9.40
C ARG A 15 9.96 -7.53 9.75
N LYS A 16 11.16 -8.11 9.65
CA LYS A 16 12.42 -7.39 9.88
C LYS A 16 12.64 -6.22 8.91
N THR A 17 11.99 -6.27 7.76
CA THR A 17 12.01 -5.22 6.73
C THR A 17 11.43 -3.89 7.19
N ILE A 18 10.64 -3.88 8.28
CA ILE A 18 10.11 -2.64 8.85
C ILE A 18 11.22 -1.70 9.34
N LEU A 19 12.35 -2.22 9.79
CA LEU A 19 13.44 -1.36 10.32
C LEU A 19 13.98 -0.40 9.25
N PRO A 20 14.46 -0.86 8.07
CA PRO A 20 14.88 0.05 7.01
C PRO A 20 13.72 0.88 6.43
N ALA A 21 12.47 0.42 6.47
CA ALA A 21 11.31 1.23 6.09
C ALA A 21 11.16 2.42 7.04
N LEU A 22 11.15 2.19 8.35
CA LEU A 22 11.05 3.25 9.37
C LEU A 22 12.26 4.20 9.34
N GLU A 23 13.47 3.69 9.16
CA GLU A 23 14.68 4.50 9.01
C GLU A 23 14.53 5.50 7.87
N SER A 24 14.10 5.04 6.69
CA SER A 24 13.87 5.89 5.52
C SER A 24 12.82 6.99 5.73
N ILE A 25 11.91 6.79 6.68
CA ILE A 25 10.90 7.79 7.08
C ILE A 25 11.50 8.74 8.10
N THR A 26 12.03 8.20 9.22
CA THR A 26 12.42 8.98 10.39
C THR A 26 13.58 9.94 10.13
N GLU A 27 14.47 9.62 9.20
CA GLU A 27 15.56 10.51 8.77
C GLU A 27 15.08 11.78 8.03
N GLN A 28 13.80 11.82 7.62
CA GLN A 28 13.22 12.89 6.80
C GLN A 28 12.10 13.67 7.51
N LEU A 29 11.76 13.30 8.75
CA LEU A 29 10.69 13.96 9.49
C LEU A 29 11.07 15.40 9.87
N GLU A 30 10.10 16.29 9.81
CA GLU A 30 10.18 17.64 10.32
C GLU A 30 9.30 17.81 11.57
N PRO A 31 9.48 18.88 12.38
CA PRO A 31 8.62 19.14 13.52
C PRO A 31 7.14 19.16 13.14
N GLY A 32 6.32 18.43 13.89
CA GLY A 32 4.88 18.28 13.63
C GLY A 32 4.50 17.08 12.76
N ASP A 33 5.48 16.40 12.16
CA ASP A 33 5.22 15.12 11.48
C ASP A 33 5.07 13.97 12.50
N GLU A 34 4.33 12.95 12.11
CA GLU A 34 4.18 11.73 12.90
C GLU A 34 4.28 10.48 12.03
N VAL A 35 4.70 9.38 12.65
CA VAL A 35 4.65 8.04 12.05
C VAL A 35 3.70 7.18 12.86
N ILE A 36 2.68 6.64 12.21
CA ILE A 36 1.71 5.76 12.85
C ILE A 36 1.94 4.34 12.34
N VAL A 37 2.39 3.47 13.24
CA VAL A 37 2.68 2.06 12.93
C VAL A 37 1.60 1.18 13.57
N ARG A 38 1.02 0.28 12.82
CA ARG A 38 0.08 -0.71 13.34
C ARG A 38 0.38 -2.11 12.83
N CYS A 39 0.45 -3.07 13.77
CA CYS A 39 0.53 -4.46 13.41
C CYS A 39 -0.81 -4.92 12.79
N ASN A 40 -0.75 -5.35 11.54
CA ASN A 40 -1.88 -5.94 10.83
C ASN A 40 -1.87 -7.46 11.04
N ARG A 41 -2.91 -7.98 11.67
CA ARG A 41 -3.13 -9.42 11.90
C ARG A 41 -4.12 -10.01 10.92
N ASP A 42 -4.83 -9.16 10.19
CA ASP A 42 -5.84 -9.55 9.21
C ASP A 42 -5.18 -9.91 7.86
N GLU A 43 -5.85 -10.74 7.06
CA GLU A 43 -5.34 -11.16 5.75
C GLU A 43 -5.79 -10.22 4.62
N ASP A 44 -6.04 -8.95 4.94
CA ASP A 44 -6.61 -7.91 4.07
C ASP A 44 -5.57 -6.97 3.45
N PHE A 45 -4.32 -7.39 3.29
CA PHE A 45 -3.22 -6.58 2.74
C PHE A 45 -2.91 -5.30 3.55
N GLY A 46 -3.33 -5.23 4.81
CA GLY A 46 -3.13 -4.06 5.68
C GLY A 46 -4.19 -2.98 5.54
N ASN A 47 -5.29 -3.24 4.88
CA ASN A 47 -6.32 -2.25 4.59
C ASN A 47 -7.05 -1.77 5.85
N SER A 48 -7.49 -2.68 6.72
CA SER A 48 -8.12 -2.35 8.01
C SER A 48 -7.16 -1.59 8.94
N ALA A 49 -5.88 -1.98 8.92
CA ALA A 49 -4.85 -1.26 9.67
C ALA A 49 -4.69 0.17 9.16
N ARG A 50 -4.61 0.41 7.84
CA ARG A 50 -4.54 1.76 7.26
C ARG A 50 -5.77 2.58 7.60
N GLN A 51 -6.97 2.03 7.43
CA GLN A 51 -8.22 2.71 7.77
C GLN A 51 -8.19 3.23 9.22
N SER A 52 -7.86 2.37 10.17
CA SER A 52 -7.83 2.74 11.59
C SER A 52 -6.71 3.73 11.95
N MET A 53 -5.61 3.75 11.21
CA MET A 53 -4.53 4.72 11.40
C MET A 53 -4.89 6.09 10.83
N ILE A 54 -5.58 6.15 9.70
CA ILE A 54 -6.11 7.39 9.09
C ILE A 54 -7.03 8.10 10.09
N GLU A 55 -7.89 7.38 10.80
CA GLU A 55 -8.79 7.95 11.80
C GLU A 55 -8.06 8.65 12.97
N ARG A 56 -6.80 8.32 13.21
CA ARG A 56 -5.96 8.89 14.28
C ARG A 56 -4.95 9.91 13.79
N ALA A 57 -4.77 10.01 12.49
CA ALA A 57 -3.80 10.89 11.87
C ALA A 57 -4.08 12.37 12.20
N LYS A 58 -3.04 13.12 12.58
CA LYS A 58 -3.10 14.53 12.96
C LYS A 58 -2.44 15.46 11.96
N GLY A 59 -1.56 14.91 11.12
CA GLY A 59 -0.90 15.67 10.07
C GLY A 59 -1.90 16.24 9.07
N THR A 60 -1.54 17.34 8.42
CA THR A 60 -2.37 17.97 7.39
C THR A 60 -2.46 17.12 6.11
N HIS A 61 -1.51 16.22 5.90
CA HIS A 61 -1.48 15.29 4.78
C HIS A 61 -1.12 13.88 5.24
N LEU A 62 -1.64 12.91 4.52
CA LEU A 62 -1.38 11.47 4.70
C LEU A 62 -0.34 11.01 3.69
N LEU A 63 0.66 10.30 4.15
CA LEU A 63 1.60 9.52 3.36
C LEU A 63 1.46 8.05 3.77
N PHE A 64 1.83 7.12 2.89
CA PHE A 64 1.69 5.70 3.13
C PHE A 64 2.98 4.97 2.78
N MET A 65 3.36 3.97 3.57
CA MET A 65 4.53 3.14 3.32
C MET A 65 4.25 1.70 3.74
N ASP A 66 4.62 0.74 2.90
CA ASP A 66 4.59 -0.68 3.25
C ASP A 66 5.85 -1.04 4.07
N ASP A 67 5.75 -2.04 4.96
CA ASP A 67 6.85 -2.42 5.86
C ASP A 67 8.02 -3.15 5.17
N ASP A 68 7.99 -3.31 3.84
CA ASP A 68 9.03 -3.91 3.00
C ASP A 68 9.57 -2.98 1.90
N ASP A 69 9.12 -1.70 1.90
CA ASP A 69 9.54 -0.68 0.94
C ASP A 69 10.21 0.51 1.65
N GLN A 70 10.74 1.48 0.92
CA GLN A 70 11.42 2.65 1.50
C GLN A 70 11.10 3.92 0.73
N PHE A 71 11.02 5.05 1.42
CA PHE A 71 11.07 6.34 0.76
C PHE A 71 12.47 6.62 0.18
N ALA A 72 12.48 7.28 -0.96
CA ALA A 72 13.70 7.83 -1.52
C ALA A 72 14.20 8.99 -0.63
N ARG A 73 15.51 9.23 -0.65
CA ARG A 73 16.09 10.38 0.04
C ARG A 73 15.49 11.68 -0.50
N GLY A 74 15.01 12.56 0.38
CA GLY A 74 14.36 13.82 0.02
C GLY A 74 12.90 13.68 -0.41
N ALA A 75 12.31 12.49 -0.33
CA ALA A 75 10.91 12.24 -0.71
C ALA A 75 9.92 13.11 0.08
N LEU A 76 10.07 13.18 1.41
CA LEU A 76 9.19 13.97 2.25
C LEU A 76 9.31 15.46 1.94
N ALA A 77 10.52 15.97 1.70
CA ALA A 77 10.72 17.36 1.29
C ALA A 77 10.04 17.67 -0.06
N THR A 78 10.15 16.76 -1.04
CA THR A 78 9.49 16.85 -2.34
C THR A 78 7.97 16.89 -2.20
N MET A 79 7.41 15.97 -1.42
CA MET A 79 5.96 15.92 -1.18
C MET A 79 5.47 17.14 -0.39
N ARG A 80 6.28 17.68 0.52
CA ARG A 80 5.97 18.89 1.29
C ARG A 80 5.96 20.13 0.41
N ALA A 81 6.93 20.27 -0.50
CA ALA A 81 6.95 21.34 -1.49
C ALA A 81 5.70 21.31 -2.36
N PHE A 82 5.32 20.11 -2.85
CA PHE A 82 4.08 19.90 -3.61
C PHE A 82 2.84 20.33 -2.81
N ALA A 83 2.71 19.88 -1.55
CA ALA A 83 1.55 20.18 -0.73
C ALA A 83 1.40 21.69 -0.43
N ARG A 84 2.52 22.42 -0.34
CA ARG A 84 2.53 23.89 -0.20
C ARG A 84 2.14 24.59 -1.51
N GLU A 85 2.62 24.09 -2.64
CA GLU A 85 2.34 24.65 -3.98
C GLU A 85 0.88 24.39 -4.42
N HIS A 86 0.33 23.24 -4.01
CA HIS A 86 -1.00 22.76 -4.43
C HIS A 86 -1.88 22.41 -3.23
N PRO A 87 -2.28 23.41 -2.41
CA PRO A 87 -3.07 23.16 -1.20
C PRO A 87 -4.39 22.46 -1.53
N GLY A 88 -4.70 21.40 -0.79
CA GLY A 88 -5.93 20.63 -0.96
C GLY A 88 -5.94 19.68 -2.18
N ARG A 89 -4.84 19.53 -2.91
CA ARG A 89 -4.74 18.63 -4.06
C ARG A 89 -4.04 17.32 -3.68
N ILE A 90 -4.46 16.24 -4.31
CA ILE A 90 -3.80 14.94 -4.20
C ILE A 90 -2.58 14.93 -5.13
N GLY A 91 -1.39 14.58 -4.60
CA GLY A 91 -0.19 14.32 -5.38
C GLY A 91 -0.01 12.82 -5.61
N ILE A 92 0.26 12.43 -6.86
CA ILE A 92 0.65 11.07 -7.23
C ILE A 92 2.04 11.13 -7.85
N PHE A 93 3.02 10.64 -7.11
CA PHE A 93 4.43 10.62 -7.49
C PHE A 93 4.80 9.31 -8.18
N ARG A 94 6.05 9.15 -8.59
CA ARG A 94 6.56 7.88 -9.09
C ARG A 94 7.19 7.04 -7.98
N MET A 95 7.14 5.73 -8.15
CA MET A 95 7.95 4.78 -7.41
C MET A 95 8.78 3.92 -8.35
N ARG A 96 9.92 3.42 -7.86
CA ARG A 96 10.85 2.60 -8.63
C ARG A 96 10.90 1.18 -8.09
N TYR A 97 10.77 0.22 -8.98
CA TYR A 97 10.97 -1.20 -8.68
C TYR A 97 12.46 -1.57 -8.67
N LEU A 98 12.81 -2.74 -8.11
CA LEU A 98 14.19 -3.26 -8.09
C LEU A 98 14.78 -3.44 -9.50
N ASP A 99 13.98 -3.73 -10.50
CA ASP A 99 14.39 -3.87 -11.88
C ASP A 99 14.50 -2.52 -12.65
N GLY A 100 14.36 -1.41 -11.93
CA GLY A 100 14.46 -0.06 -12.46
C GLY A 100 13.19 0.49 -13.09
N ARG A 101 12.16 -0.32 -13.30
CA ARG A 101 10.87 0.15 -13.83
C ARG A 101 10.25 1.19 -12.90
N LEU A 102 9.56 2.15 -13.50
CA LEU A 102 8.79 3.17 -12.78
C LEU A 102 7.30 2.83 -12.81
N LEU A 103 6.60 3.12 -11.75
CA LEU A 103 5.16 3.28 -11.66
C LEU A 103 4.93 4.74 -11.25
N TRP A 104 4.11 5.45 -11.86
CA TRP A 104 3.17 5.29 -12.97
C TRP A 104 3.90 5.37 -14.35
N THR A 105 3.25 4.84 -15.40
CA THR A 105 3.76 4.91 -16.79
C THR A 105 3.14 6.07 -17.58
N GLU A 106 1.93 6.46 -17.23
CA GLU A 106 1.15 7.55 -17.82
C GLU A 106 0.49 8.35 -16.71
N PRO A 107 0.34 9.68 -16.80
CA PRO A 107 -0.28 10.52 -15.77
C PRO A 107 -1.82 10.37 -15.76
N VAL A 108 -2.31 9.15 -15.58
CA VAL A 108 -3.73 8.82 -15.58
C VAL A 108 -4.07 7.96 -14.36
N LEU A 109 -5.09 8.37 -13.62
CA LEU A 109 -5.63 7.59 -12.50
C LEU A 109 -6.36 6.36 -13.04
N ARG A 110 -5.70 5.23 -13.02
CA ARG A 110 -6.26 3.94 -13.44
C ARG A 110 -5.72 2.80 -12.61
N LEU A 111 -6.45 1.72 -12.60
CA LEU A 111 -6.08 0.49 -11.90
C LEU A 111 -4.67 0.01 -12.32
N ARG A 112 -3.86 -0.41 -11.34
CA ARG A 112 -2.47 -0.85 -11.48
C ARG A 112 -1.47 0.22 -11.92
N ASN A 113 -1.87 1.49 -11.93
CA ASN A 113 -1.00 2.62 -12.24
C ASN A 113 -0.69 3.47 -11.00
N VAL A 114 -1.29 3.12 -9.87
CA VAL A 114 -1.13 3.80 -8.57
C VAL A 114 -0.81 2.76 -7.51
N SER A 115 -0.04 3.15 -6.51
CA SER A 115 0.22 2.37 -5.28
C SER A 115 0.32 3.32 -4.09
N SER A 116 0.11 2.79 -2.90
CA SER A 116 0.04 3.56 -1.66
C SER A 116 1.26 4.47 -1.43
N GLN A 117 2.48 3.98 -1.72
CA GLN A 117 3.74 4.69 -1.47
C GLN A 117 3.94 5.95 -2.34
N MET A 118 3.09 6.12 -3.35
CA MET A 118 3.15 7.22 -4.32
C MET A 118 2.32 8.44 -3.90
N LEU A 119 1.53 8.31 -2.84
CA LEU A 119 0.45 9.22 -2.52
C LEU A 119 0.85 10.28 -1.50
N CYS A 120 0.49 11.53 -1.79
CA CYS A 120 0.42 12.63 -0.85
C CYS A 120 -1.02 13.15 -0.86
N VAL A 121 -1.78 12.86 0.18
CA VAL A 121 -3.24 13.09 0.21
C VAL A 121 -3.58 14.09 1.32
N PRO A 122 -4.32 15.18 1.05
CA PRO A 122 -4.83 16.07 2.09
C PRO A 122 -5.65 15.30 3.12
N ASN A 123 -5.40 15.50 4.41
CA ASN A 123 -6.13 14.83 5.50
C ASN A 123 -7.44 15.54 5.82
N VAL A 124 -8.36 15.54 4.86
CA VAL A 124 -9.73 16.06 5.00
C VAL A 124 -10.67 14.86 5.14
N ARG A 125 -10.88 14.41 6.37
CA ARG A 125 -11.49 13.11 6.71
C ARG A 125 -12.79 12.82 5.99
N GLU A 126 -13.67 13.80 5.92
CA GLU A 126 -14.98 13.71 5.26
C GLU A 126 -14.90 13.58 3.74
N LYS A 127 -13.72 13.77 3.17
CA LYS A 127 -13.44 13.66 1.72
C LYS A 127 -12.52 12.49 1.37
N LEU A 128 -12.16 11.68 2.36
CA LEU A 128 -11.37 10.47 2.11
C LEU A 128 -12.30 9.31 1.80
N GLY A 129 -11.95 8.53 0.79
CA GLY A 129 -12.61 7.26 0.52
C GLY A 129 -12.30 6.22 1.61
N PRO A 130 -13.10 5.14 1.71
CA PRO A 130 -12.78 4.04 2.57
C PRO A 130 -11.54 3.31 2.05
N TRP A 131 -10.60 2.99 2.94
CA TRP A 131 -9.46 2.14 2.59
C TRP A 131 -9.81 0.66 2.73
N ALA A 132 -10.60 0.30 3.74
CA ALA A 132 -11.03 -1.06 3.98
C ALA A 132 -12.41 -1.30 3.39
N SER A 133 -12.47 -2.09 2.31
CA SER A 133 -13.69 -2.62 1.74
C SER A 133 -13.45 -4.05 1.29
N PRO A 134 -14.31 -5.01 1.68
CA PRO A 134 -14.20 -6.41 1.24
C PRO A 134 -14.23 -6.58 -0.29
N GLU A 135 -14.88 -5.65 -0.99
CA GLU A 135 -15.02 -5.71 -2.44
C GLU A 135 -13.73 -5.34 -3.19
N TYR A 136 -12.82 -4.58 -2.54
CA TYR A 136 -11.68 -3.94 -3.20
C TYR A 136 -10.34 -4.25 -2.55
N GLU A 137 -10.21 -5.32 -1.77
CA GLU A 137 -9.00 -5.63 -0.98
C GLU A 137 -7.68 -5.49 -1.74
N ARG A 138 -7.62 -5.95 -2.99
CA ARG A 138 -6.39 -5.97 -3.80
C ARG A 138 -6.12 -4.68 -4.57
N VAL A 139 -7.05 -3.75 -4.55
CA VAL A 139 -7.03 -2.50 -5.31
C VAL A 139 -7.42 -1.32 -4.43
N ALA A 140 -7.34 -1.51 -3.12
CA ALA A 140 -7.79 -0.54 -2.13
C ALA A 140 -7.08 0.83 -2.25
N ASP A 141 -5.82 0.84 -2.62
CA ASP A 141 -5.04 2.06 -2.90
C ASP A 141 -5.64 2.87 -4.06
N TYR A 142 -5.99 2.22 -5.15
CA TYR A 142 -6.65 2.85 -6.29
C TYR A 142 -8.05 3.36 -5.91
N GLU A 143 -8.88 2.54 -5.26
CA GLU A 143 -10.25 2.91 -4.89
C GLU A 143 -10.27 4.04 -3.85
N PHE A 144 -9.35 4.04 -2.90
CA PHE A 144 -9.18 5.12 -1.93
C PHE A 144 -8.90 6.46 -2.64
N VAL A 145 -7.93 6.49 -3.57
CA VAL A 145 -7.58 7.72 -4.30
C VAL A 145 -8.71 8.14 -5.24
N ARG A 146 -9.35 7.20 -5.91
CA ARG A 146 -10.47 7.48 -6.81
C ARG A 146 -11.61 8.16 -6.07
N ALA A 147 -12.02 7.59 -4.93
CA ALA A 147 -13.08 8.16 -4.11
C ALA A 147 -12.69 9.55 -3.52
N ALA A 148 -11.44 9.71 -3.07
CA ALA A 148 -10.95 11.00 -2.59
C ALA A 148 -10.90 12.04 -3.73
N ALA A 149 -10.52 11.64 -4.94
CA ALA A 149 -10.46 12.54 -6.09
C ALA A 149 -11.82 13.09 -6.49
N GLU A 150 -12.89 12.31 -6.38
CA GLU A 150 -14.26 12.74 -6.64
C GLU A 150 -14.70 13.88 -5.69
N LEU A 151 -14.19 13.89 -4.44
CA LEU A 151 -14.59 14.84 -3.40
C LEU A 151 -13.62 16.02 -3.23
N LEU A 152 -12.34 15.83 -3.57
CA LEU A 152 -11.30 16.85 -3.50
C LEU A 152 -11.10 17.53 -4.86
N SER A 153 -10.46 16.84 -5.77
CA SER A 153 -10.22 17.26 -7.17
C SER A 153 -9.34 16.21 -7.87
N GLU A 154 -9.28 16.27 -9.19
CA GLU A 154 -8.36 15.44 -10.00
C GLU A 154 -6.93 15.48 -9.43
N PRO A 155 -6.28 14.33 -9.24
CA PRO A 155 -4.90 14.25 -8.76
C PRO A 155 -3.90 14.91 -9.72
N ILE A 156 -2.83 15.45 -9.15
CA ILE A 156 -1.69 15.96 -9.91
C ILE A 156 -0.60 14.88 -9.93
N PHE A 157 -0.20 14.46 -11.12
CA PHE A 157 0.87 13.49 -11.33
C PHE A 157 2.23 14.20 -11.38
N ARG A 158 3.20 13.66 -10.65
CA ARG A 158 4.54 14.22 -10.49
C ARG A 158 5.59 13.16 -10.85
N GLU A 159 6.59 13.56 -11.63
CA GLU A 159 7.59 12.61 -12.15
C GLU A 159 8.67 12.22 -11.13
N GLU A 160 8.77 12.93 -10.02
CA GLU A 160 9.74 12.66 -8.98
C GLU A 160 9.51 11.26 -8.38
N VAL A 161 10.60 10.51 -8.23
CA VAL A 161 10.59 9.19 -7.59
C VAL A 161 10.68 9.36 -6.09
N VAL A 162 9.61 9.03 -5.38
CA VAL A 162 9.53 9.18 -3.91
C VAL A 162 9.68 7.88 -3.16
N ALA A 163 9.52 6.73 -3.81
CA ALA A 163 9.62 5.43 -3.15
C ALA A 163 10.37 4.40 -3.98
N HIS A 164 11.01 3.47 -3.27
CA HIS A 164 11.67 2.29 -3.82
C HIS A 164 11.01 1.03 -3.29
N ILE A 165 10.53 0.20 -4.21
CA ILE A 165 10.00 -1.12 -3.90
C ILE A 165 11.18 -2.06 -3.71
N ARG A 166 11.38 -2.56 -2.51
CA ARG A 166 12.50 -3.43 -2.16
C ARG A 166 12.12 -4.90 -2.06
N SER A 167 10.84 -5.20 -1.92
CA SER A 167 10.36 -6.58 -2.00
C SER A 167 10.42 -7.08 -3.44
N ASP A 168 11.00 -8.26 -3.67
CA ASP A 168 10.88 -8.96 -4.94
C ASP A 168 9.47 -9.56 -5.05
N ARG A 169 8.52 -8.70 -5.42
CA ARG A 169 7.12 -9.10 -5.64
C ARG A 169 6.92 -9.91 -6.92
N ARG A 170 8.00 -10.33 -7.59
CA ARG A 170 7.85 -11.23 -8.73
C ARG A 170 7.16 -12.50 -8.26
N PRO A 171 6.06 -12.90 -8.89
CA PRO A 171 5.47 -14.18 -8.58
C PRO A 171 6.55 -15.24 -8.80
N LEU A 172 6.85 -16.05 -7.78
CA LEU A 172 7.76 -17.19 -7.90
C LEU A 172 7.40 -17.96 -9.17
N PRO A 173 8.37 -18.30 -10.01
CA PRO A 173 8.14 -19.13 -11.19
C PRO A 173 7.28 -20.34 -10.80
N ARG A 174 6.31 -20.71 -11.65
CA ARG A 174 5.37 -21.82 -11.34
C ARG A 174 6.07 -23.09 -10.85
N ALA A 175 7.29 -23.33 -11.30
CA ALA A 175 8.12 -24.45 -10.86
C ALA A 175 8.53 -24.33 -9.37
N LEU A 176 8.88 -23.14 -8.88
CA LEU A 176 9.27 -22.90 -7.49
C LEU A 176 8.06 -22.82 -6.52
N LYS A 177 6.88 -22.42 -7.01
CA LYS A 177 5.64 -22.48 -6.19
C LYS A 177 5.30 -23.89 -5.74
N ARG A 178 5.68 -24.92 -6.51
CA ARG A 178 5.47 -26.33 -6.11
C ARG A 178 6.37 -26.77 -4.96
N LEU A 179 7.53 -26.15 -4.79
CA LEU A 179 8.49 -26.45 -3.72
C LEU A 179 8.18 -25.74 -2.41
N THR A 180 7.44 -24.64 -2.46
CA THR A 180 7.07 -23.83 -1.28
C THR A 180 5.64 -24.11 -0.79
N THR A 181 4.90 -24.99 -1.47
CA THR A 181 3.57 -25.42 -0.99
C THR A 181 3.76 -26.25 0.28
N PRO A 182 3.19 -25.86 1.44
CA PRO A 182 3.35 -26.63 2.67
C PRO A 182 2.88 -28.06 2.47
N LEU A 183 3.62 -29.03 3.01
CA LEU A 183 3.27 -30.47 2.96
C LEU A 183 1.84 -30.77 3.47
N ALA A 184 1.25 -29.87 4.26
CA ALA A 184 -0.14 -29.95 4.71
C ALA A 184 -1.17 -29.89 3.58
N GLU A 185 -0.94 -29.07 2.52
CA GLU A 185 -1.87 -29.01 1.38
C GLU A 185 -1.79 -30.25 0.47
N LEU A 186 -0.62 -30.89 0.42
CA LEU A 186 -0.45 -32.16 -0.30
C LEU A 186 -1.17 -33.34 0.38
N ARG A 187 -1.29 -33.32 1.71
CA ARG A 187 -2.04 -34.34 2.46
C ARG A 187 -3.54 -34.26 2.23
N HIS A 188 -4.12 -33.08 2.03
CA HIS A 188 -5.56 -32.94 1.72
C HIS A 188 -5.93 -33.42 0.31
N ARG A 189 -5.01 -33.41 -0.65
CA ARG A 189 -5.25 -33.93 -2.00
C ARG A 189 -5.11 -35.45 -2.12
N ALA A 190 -4.51 -36.10 -1.13
CA ALA A 190 -4.21 -37.53 -1.13
C ALA A 190 -5.04 -38.34 -0.10
N SER A 191 -6.11 -37.77 0.46
CA SER A 191 -6.95 -38.49 1.39
C SER A 191 -7.76 -39.59 0.68
N PRO A 192 -7.58 -40.85 1.06
CA PRO A 192 -8.31 -42.01 0.45
C PRO A 192 -9.83 -41.91 0.56
N ARG A 193 -10.34 -41.11 1.52
CA ARG A 193 -11.79 -40.93 1.75
C ARG A 193 -12.52 -40.20 0.61
N THR A 194 -11.83 -39.41 -0.21
CA THR A 194 -12.46 -38.75 -1.33
C THR A 194 -12.61 -39.65 -2.56
N ARG A 195 -11.84 -40.74 -2.66
CA ARG A 195 -11.98 -41.74 -3.74
C ARG A 195 -13.11 -42.71 -3.50
N LEU A 196 -13.40 -43.07 -2.23
CA LEU A 196 -14.50 -44.03 -1.90
C LEU A 196 -15.88 -43.42 -2.16
N ARG A 197 -16.11 -42.14 -1.91
CA ARG A 197 -17.41 -41.52 -2.20
C ARG A 197 -17.74 -41.38 -3.68
N ARG A 198 -16.74 -41.36 -4.57
CA ARG A 198 -16.96 -41.34 -6.03
C ARG A 198 -17.19 -42.73 -6.61
N ALA A 199 -16.75 -43.76 -5.93
CA ALA A 199 -16.94 -45.16 -6.37
C ALA A 199 -18.30 -45.74 -5.93
N LEU A 200 -18.86 -45.27 -4.80
CA LEU A 200 -20.14 -45.76 -4.28
C LEU A 200 -21.38 -45.01 -4.81
N GLY A 201 -21.19 -43.96 -5.62
CA GLY A 201 -22.28 -43.19 -6.24
C GLY A 201 -22.69 -43.67 -7.65
N ARG A 202 -22.19 -44.83 -8.10
CA ARG A 202 -22.56 -45.44 -9.40
C ARG A 202 -22.85 -46.92 -9.21
N LEU A 203 -23.95 -47.23 -8.57
CA LEU A 203 -24.61 -48.52 -8.69
C LEU A 203 -26.11 -48.25 -8.87
N PRO A 204 -26.76 -48.98 -9.78
CA PRO A 204 -28.11 -48.71 -10.27
C PRO A 204 -29.18 -48.82 -9.24
#